data_0f71777f28ae033498010ff48e448001
#
_entry.id   0f71777f28ae033498010ff48e448001
#
_cell.length_a   1.000
_cell.length_b   1.000
_cell.length_c   1.000
_cell.angle_alpha   90.00
_cell.angle_beta   90.00
_cell.angle_gamma   90.00
#
_symmetry.space_group_name_H-M   'P 1'
#
loop_
_entity.id
_entity.type
_entity.pdbx_description
1 polymer ?
#
loop_
_entity_poly.entity_id
_entity_poly.type
_entity_poly.pdbx_seq_one_letter_code
_entity_poly.pdbx_strand_id
1 'polypeptide(L)'
;MRRPLASVAGCLASLWPLLGCASLGLGLARGLPDQRRECPGALVPTQQIEGEFRLRQRVRVQGEDLDWRLTLVAQKRGDTLILIGLDAFGTKEFVLTQSGSEVVVERPRGRLPLPPIDLLRDLQRARFSPAAAAPEPEVTLLRSDDGAVTIEHARCGYTTTWVAFEETPLAAPAGPGP
;
A
#
# COMPACT_ATOMS: atom_id res chain seq x y z
N MET A 1 12.87 -56.67 52.66
CA MET A 1 14.14 -56.80 53.39
C MET A 1 15.11 -55.72 52.93
N ARG A 2 15.63 -54.98 53.89
CA ARG A 2 16.83 -54.11 53.87
C ARG A 2 16.80 -52.82 53.09
N ARG A 3 16.52 -51.69 53.81
CA ARG A 3 17.26 -50.43 53.74
C ARG A 3 18.73 -50.64 54.15
N PRO A 4 19.73 -49.77 53.84
CA PRO A 4 19.82 -48.46 54.48
C PRO A 4 20.53 -47.35 53.68
N LEU A 5 20.33 -46.09 54.16
CA LEU A 5 21.25 -45.02 54.61
C LEU A 5 22.02 -44.25 53.53
N ALA A 6 21.68 -43.05 53.38
CA ALA A 6 22.19 -41.82 54.02
C ALA A 6 23.63 -41.43 53.59
N SER A 7 23.79 -40.32 52.96
CA SER A 7 24.93 -39.46 53.29
C SER A 7 24.60 -38.01 52.89
N VAL A 8 24.76 -37.17 53.88
CA VAL A 8 24.68 -35.73 53.96
C VAL A 8 26.09 -35.21 53.75
N ALA A 9 26.27 -34.18 53.02
CA ALA A 9 27.35 -33.16 53.10
C ALA A 9 27.27 -32.31 51.84
N GLY A 10 27.32 -31.07 51.87
CA GLY A 10 27.69 -30.06 52.76
C GLY A 10 27.94 -28.77 51.98
N CYS A 11 27.44 -27.72 52.48
CA CYS A 11 27.83 -26.29 52.32
C CYS A 11 28.96 -25.96 51.35
N LEU A 12 28.76 -24.94 50.54
CA LEU A 12 29.55 -23.70 50.75
C LEU A 12 28.96 -22.56 49.94
N ALA A 13 28.61 -21.54 50.68
CA ALA A 13 28.26 -20.22 50.29
C ALA A 13 29.39 -19.55 49.46
N SER A 14 29.07 -18.96 48.38
CA SER A 14 29.89 -17.95 47.75
C SER A 14 29.02 -16.77 47.36
N LEU A 15 28.91 -15.84 48.27
CA LEU A 15 28.50 -14.47 48.09
C LEU A 15 29.50 -13.75 47.16
N TRP A 16 29.13 -13.50 45.95
CA TRP A 16 29.77 -12.49 45.14
C TRP A 16 28.77 -11.37 44.82
N PRO A 17 28.97 -10.18 45.44
CA PRO A 17 28.28 -8.99 44.99
C PRO A 17 28.97 -8.45 43.73
N LEU A 18 28.54 -8.83 42.56
CA LEU A 18 28.89 -8.13 41.34
C LEU A 18 28.01 -6.90 41.22
N LEU A 19 28.63 -5.76 41.56
CA LEU A 19 28.17 -4.46 41.06
C LEU A 19 28.08 -4.49 39.55
N GLY A 20 26.93 -4.85 39.05
CA GLY A 20 26.58 -4.68 37.63
C GLY A 20 26.19 -3.23 37.41
N CYS A 21 27.04 -2.50 36.70
CA CYS A 21 26.72 -1.19 36.14
C CYS A 21 25.35 -1.27 35.42
N ALA A 22 24.36 -0.60 36.05
CA ALA A 22 23.14 -0.26 35.36
C ALA A 22 23.51 0.77 34.27
N SER A 23 23.86 0.26 33.10
CA SER A 23 23.85 1.05 31.89
C SER A 23 22.40 1.45 31.65
N LEU A 24 22.06 2.66 32.08
CA LEU A 24 20.90 3.40 31.61
C LEU A 24 21.09 3.62 30.10
N GLY A 25 20.90 2.56 29.34
CA GLY A 25 20.63 2.65 27.93
C GLY A 25 19.29 3.35 27.78
N LEU A 26 19.32 4.68 27.76
CA LEU A 26 18.30 5.47 27.07
C LEU A 26 18.37 5.07 25.59
N GLY A 27 17.95 3.86 25.32
CA GLY A 27 17.53 3.47 23.98
C GLY A 27 16.36 4.36 23.65
N LEU A 28 16.65 5.47 22.99
CA LEU A 28 15.72 6.10 22.10
C LEU A 28 15.26 4.98 21.15
N ALA A 29 14.23 4.27 21.56
CA ALA A 29 13.39 3.52 20.66
C ALA A 29 12.83 4.58 19.70
N ARG A 30 13.67 4.94 18.70
CA ARG A 30 13.12 5.51 17.48
C ARG A 30 12.10 4.49 17.02
N GLY A 31 10.84 4.80 17.31
CA GLY A 31 9.71 3.99 16.91
C GLY A 31 9.98 3.56 15.48
N LEU A 32 10.04 2.25 15.28
CA LEU A 32 9.95 1.70 13.94
C LEU A 32 8.73 2.41 13.35
N PRO A 33 8.90 3.10 12.22
CA PRO A 33 7.79 3.81 11.64
C PRO A 33 6.69 2.79 11.45
N ASP A 34 5.60 3.11 12.09
CA ASP A 34 4.33 2.45 12.11
C ASP A 34 4.13 1.67 10.81
N GLN A 35 3.95 0.37 10.91
CA GLN A 35 3.44 -0.42 9.80
C GLN A 35 2.06 0.19 9.54
N ARG A 36 2.00 1.17 8.62
CA ARG A 36 0.74 1.79 8.24
C ARG A 36 -0.20 0.64 7.92
N ARG A 37 -1.27 0.55 8.69
CA ARG A 37 -2.28 -0.50 8.55
C ARG A 37 -2.68 -0.54 7.09
N GLU A 38 -2.63 -1.71 6.49
CA GLU A 38 -3.14 -1.89 5.14
C GLU A 38 -4.57 -1.37 5.10
N CYS A 39 -4.83 -0.50 4.15
CA CYS A 39 -6.16 0.04 3.98
C CYS A 39 -7.09 -1.06 3.49
N PRO A 40 -8.28 -1.22 4.09
CA PRO A 40 -9.22 -2.22 3.64
C PRO A 40 -9.70 -1.92 2.22
N GLY A 41 -10.08 -2.95 1.52
CA GLY A 41 -10.69 -2.86 0.20
C GLY A 41 -10.28 -4.01 -0.71
N ALA A 42 -11.23 -4.51 -1.45
CA ALA A 42 -11.01 -5.51 -2.48
C ALA A 42 -10.52 -4.84 -3.76
N LEU A 43 -9.70 -5.54 -4.54
CA LEU A 43 -9.38 -5.14 -5.89
C LEU A 43 -10.45 -5.66 -6.85
N VAL A 44 -10.79 -4.84 -7.83
CA VAL A 44 -11.61 -5.27 -8.96
C VAL A 44 -10.72 -6.13 -9.87
N PRO A 45 -11.08 -7.39 -10.15
CA PRO A 45 -10.33 -8.22 -11.09
C PRO A 45 -10.28 -7.57 -12.47
N THR A 46 -9.14 -7.67 -13.16
CA THR A 46 -8.93 -6.99 -14.43
C THR A 46 -9.94 -7.39 -15.53
N GLN A 47 -10.50 -8.60 -15.44
CA GLN A 47 -11.55 -9.08 -16.36
C GLN A 47 -12.87 -8.31 -16.21
N GLN A 48 -13.11 -7.71 -15.03
CA GLN A 48 -14.32 -6.91 -14.76
C GLN A 48 -14.14 -5.44 -15.14
N ILE A 49 -12.93 -5.03 -15.49
CA ILE A 49 -12.64 -3.69 -15.98
C ILE A 49 -12.83 -3.66 -17.49
N GLU A 50 -13.83 -2.94 -17.95
CA GLU A 50 -14.18 -2.89 -19.36
C GLU A 50 -13.18 -2.07 -20.20
N GLY A 51 -13.03 -2.46 -21.45
CA GLY A 51 -12.25 -1.74 -22.45
C GLY A 51 -10.73 -1.84 -22.30
N GLU A 52 -10.05 -1.39 -23.33
CA GLU A 52 -8.60 -1.15 -23.32
C GLU A 52 -8.34 0.34 -23.35
N PHE A 53 -7.47 0.82 -22.46
CA PHE A 53 -7.25 2.25 -22.28
C PHE A 53 -5.85 2.57 -21.79
N ARG A 54 -5.48 3.82 -21.96
CA ARG A 54 -4.37 4.46 -21.27
C ARG A 54 -4.88 5.73 -20.60
N LEU A 55 -4.65 5.83 -19.29
CA LEU A 55 -5.00 6.99 -18.47
C LEU A 55 -3.75 7.67 -17.98
N ARG A 56 -3.79 8.99 -17.89
CA ARG A 56 -2.78 9.77 -17.19
C ARG A 56 -3.49 10.69 -16.21
N GLN A 57 -3.14 10.63 -14.94
CA GLN A 57 -3.81 11.34 -13.86
C GLN A 57 -2.79 11.96 -12.91
N ARG A 58 -3.11 13.13 -12.40
CA ARG A 58 -2.40 13.68 -11.24
C ARG A 58 -3.08 13.19 -10.00
N VAL A 59 -2.27 12.77 -9.04
CA VAL A 59 -2.74 12.31 -7.75
C VAL A 59 -2.02 13.07 -6.66
N ARG A 60 -2.78 13.54 -5.69
CA ARG A 60 -2.27 14.11 -4.45
C ARG A 60 -2.72 13.22 -3.31
N VAL A 61 -1.79 12.80 -2.48
CA VAL A 61 -2.04 12.05 -1.24
C VAL A 61 -1.74 12.95 -0.08
N GLN A 62 -2.70 13.13 0.82
CA GLN A 62 -2.59 14.00 1.98
C GLN A 62 -2.92 13.25 3.26
N GLY A 63 -2.21 13.51 4.34
CA GLY A 63 -2.43 12.98 5.68
C GLY A 63 -1.77 13.91 6.70
N GLU A 64 -1.73 13.51 7.96
CA GLU A 64 -1.20 14.35 9.05
C GLU A 64 0.23 14.87 8.74
N ASP A 65 1.14 13.98 8.34
CA ASP A 65 2.52 14.32 7.95
C ASP A 65 2.83 13.94 6.50
N LEU A 66 1.81 13.95 5.63
CA LEU A 66 1.91 13.47 4.27
C LEU A 66 1.31 14.50 3.29
N ASP A 67 2.13 15.00 2.37
CA ASP A 67 1.70 15.66 1.13
C ASP A 67 2.56 15.13 -0.01
N TRP A 68 2.05 14.11 -0.69
CA TRP A 68 2.75 13.46 -1.78
C TRP A 68 1.99 13.66 -3.08
N ARG A 69 2.69 14.10 -4.11
CA ARG A 69 2.13 14.38 -5.44
C ARG A 69 2.85 13.54 -6.47
N LEU A 70 2.07 12.89 -7.30
CA LEU A 70 2.60 12.06 -8.36
C LEU A 70 1.71 12.12 -9.61
N THR A 71 2.29 11.74 -10.72
CA THR A 71 1.56 11.42 -11.94
C THR A 71 1.43 9.90 -12.04
N LEU A 72 0.19 9.42 -12.16
CA LEU A 72 -0.07 8.01 -12.43
C LEU A 72 -0.37 7.81 -13.90
N VAL A 73 0.26 6.80 -14.48
CA VAL A 73 -0.06 6.28 -15.80
C VAL A 73 -0.61 4.88 -15.63
N ALA A 74 -1.88 4.67 -15.99
CA ALA A 74 -2.50 3.36 -16.00
C ALA A 74 -2.74 2.92 -17.44
N GLN A 75 -2.41 1.68 -17.76
CA GLN A 75 -2.67 1.08 -19.06
C GLN A 75 -3.27 -0.30 -18.86
N LYS A 76 -4.42 -0.53 -19.51
CA LYS A 76 -5.06 -1.84 -19.58
C LYS A 76 -5.01 -2.39 -20.98
N ARG A 77 -4.55 -3.64 -21.10
CA ARG A 77 -4.62 -4.45 -22.34
C ARG A 77 -4.96 -5.89 -21.98
N GLY A 78 -5.99 -6.42 -22.60
CA GLY A 78 -6.52 -7.73 -22.26
C GLY A 78 -6.76 -7.85 -20.75
N ASP A 79 -6.23 -8.86 -20.11
CA ASP A 79 -6.37 -9.12 -18.67
C ASP A 79 -5.27 -8.49 -17.81
N THR A 80 -4.49 -7.57 -18.37
CA THR A 80 -3.39 -6.93 -17.67
C THR A 80 -3.63 -5.44 -17.49
N LEU A 81 -3.51 -4.96 -16.26
CA LEU A 81 -3.50 -3.54 -15.89
C LEU A 81 -2.13 -3.20 -15.30
N ILE A 82 -1.46 -2.25 -15.93
CA ILE A 82 -0.17 -1.73 -15.45
C ILE A 82 -0.39 -0.33 -14.89
N LEU A 83 0.12 -0.08 -13.69
CA LEU A 83 0.11 1.22 -13.04
C LEU A 83 1.56 1.69 -12.79
N ILE A 84 1.91 2.85 -13.30
CA ILE A 84 3.23 3.46 -13.14
C ILE A 84 3.07 4.75 -12.37
N GLY A 85 3.78 4.88 -11.26
CA GLY A 85 3.91 6.12 -10.51
C GLY A 85 5.15 6.89 -10.94
N LEU A 86 4.97 8.18 -11.25
CA LEU A 86 6.02 9.09 -11.62
C LEU A 86 6.05 10.28 -10.64
N ASP A 87 7.24 10.69 -10.21
CA ASP A 87 7.42 11.90 -9.42
C ASP A 87 7.18 13.19 -10.24
N ALA A 88 7.41 14.35 -9.63
CA ALA A 88 7.25 15.65 -10.29
C ALA A 88 8.22 15.87 -11.46
N PHE A 89 9.33 15.13 -11.50
CA PHE A 89 10.33 15.19 -12.55
C PHE A 89 10.13 14.13 -13.63
N GLY A 90 9.10 13.30 -13.50
CA GLY A 90 8.84 12.19 -14.42
C GLY A 90 9.67 10.94 -14.14
N THR A 91 10.38 10.89 -13.01
CA THR A 91 11.14 9.71 -12.61
C THR A 91 10.20 8.62 -12.12
N LYS A 92 10.45 7.39 -12.51
CA LYS A 92 9.65 6.24 -12.11
C LYS A 92 9.87 5.90 -10.64
N GLU A 93 8.83 6.02 -9.84
CA GLU A 93 8.79 5.68 -8.42
C GLU A 93 8.45 4.21 -8.20
N PHE A 94 7.48 3.69 -8.95
CA PHE A 94 7.09 2.28 -8.90
C PHE A 94 6.41 1.85 -10.20
N VAL A 95 6.37 0.53 -10.41
CA VAL A 95 5.51 -0.13 -11.38
C VAL A 95 4.73 -1.20 -10.64
N LEU A 96 3.43 -1.26 -10.90
CA LEU A 96 2.55 -2.30 -10.41
C LEU A 96 1.86 -2.93 -11.59
N THR A 97 1.83 -4.26 -11.63
CA THR A 97 1.11 -5.03 -12.63
C THR A 97 0.04 -5.87 -11.95
N GLN A 98 -1.20 -5.74 -12.41
CA GLN A 98 -2.31 -6.58 -11.99
C GLN A 98 -2.72 -7.49 -13.15
N SER A 99 -2.89 -8.78 -12.86
CA SER A 99 -3.43 -9.78 -13.78
C SER A 99 -4.51 -10.58 -13.06
N GLY A 100 -5.75 -10.45 -13.50
CA GLY A 100 -6.87 -10.93 -12.70
C GLY A 100 -6.94 -10.22 -11.36
N SER A 101 -6.82 -11.00 -10.27
CA SER A 101 -6.72 -10.48 -8.90
C SER A 101 -5.28 -10.46 -8.35
N GLU A 102 -4.33 -11.01 -9.09
CA GLU A 102 -2.93 -11.04 -8.67
C GLU A 102 -2.24 -9.71 -8.95
N VAL A 103 -1.44 -9.26 -7.99
CA VAL A 103 -0.70 -7.99 -8.08
C VAL A 103 0.76 -8.23 -7.82
N VAL A 104 1.58 -7.75 -8.74
CA VAL A 104 3.05 -7.72 -8.61
C VAL A 104 3.50 -6.27 -8.58
N VAL A 105 4.28 -5.92 -7.56
CA VAL A 105 4.90 -4.59 -7.46
C VAL A 105 6.39 -4.73 -7.69
N GLU A 106 6.92 -4.08 -8.72
CA GLU A 106 8.36 -3.92 -8.87
C GLU A 106 8.85 -3.02 -7.75
N ARG A 107 9.89 -3.46 -7.06
CA ARG A 107 10.43 -2.76 -5.89
C ARG A 107 10.78 -1.32 -6.26
N PRO A 108 10.18 -0.34 -5.59
CA PRO A 108 10.51 1.06 -5.81
C PRO A 108 11.94 1.35 -5.35
N ARG A 109 12.54 2.39 -5.90
CA ARG A 109 13.81 2.93 -5.43
C ARG A 109 13.57 3.73 -4.15
N GLY A 110 13.45 3.05 -3.02
CA GLY A 110 13.25 3.71 -1.75
C GLY A 110 11.93 3.37 -1.07
N ARG A 111 11.62 4.11 -0.01
CA ARG A 111 10.42 3.93 0.79
C ARG A 111 9.33 4.87 0.30
N LEU A 112 8.26 4.31 -0.23
CA LEU A 112 7.09 5.10 -0.63
C LEU A 112 6.27 5.51 0.61
N PRO A 113 5.65 6.70 0.57
CA PRO A 113 4.77 7.15 1.65
C PRO A 113 3.50 6.29 1.78
N LEU A 114 3.05 5.68 0.69
CA LEU A 114 1.87 4.83 0.62
C LEU A 114 2.18 3.58 -0.21
N PRO A 115 1.67 2.39 0.16
CA PRO A 115 1.78 1.20 -0.68
C PRO A 115 1.16 1.41 -2.06
N PRO A 116 1.82 1.03 -3.17
CA PRO A 116 1.26 1.18 -4.52
C PRO A 116 -0.08 0.48 -4.71
N ILE A 117 -0.33 -0.58 -3.97
CA ILE A 117 -1.60 -1.32 -4.02
C ILE A 117 -2.78 -0.47 -3.53
N ASP A 118 -2.56 0.45 -2.58
CA ASP A 118 -3.61 1.35 -2.10
C ASP A 118 -3.97 2.37 -3.18
N LEU A 119 -2.97 2.88 -3.91
CA LEU A 119 -3.22 3.74 -5.07
C LEU A 119 -3.96 3.01 -6.19
N LEU A 120 -3.69 1.72 -6.39
CA LEU A 120 -4.46 0.91 -7.35
C LEU A 120 -5.92 0.77 -6.92
N ARG A 121 -6.19 0.50 -5.64
CA ARG A 121 -7.56 0.43 -5.11
C ARG A 121 -8.29 1.74 -5.30
N ASP A 122 -7.63 2.85 -5.03
CA ASP A 122 -8.23 4.18 -5.20
C ASP A 122 -8.48 4.53 -6.65
N LEU A 123 -7.57 4.18 -7.57
CA LEU A 123 -7.82 4.28 -9.00
C LEU A 123 -9.08 3.49 -9.40
N GLN A 124 -9.20 2.27 -8.91
CA GLN A 124 -10.36 1.42 -9.21
C GLN A 124 -11.65 1.99 -8.65
N ARG A 125 -11.64 2.55 -7.42
CA ARG A 125 -12.78 3.25 -6.84
C ARG A 125 -13.17 4.49 -7.63
N ALA A 126 -12.18 5.28 -8.01
CA ALA A 126 -12.40 6.51 -8.74
C ALA A 126 -13.01 6.29 -10.13
N ARG A 127 -12.61 5.21 -10.82
CA ARG A 127 -12.85 5.04 -12.26
C ARG A 127 -13.72 3.84 -12.62
N PHE A 128 -13.62 2.74 -11.88
CA PHE A 128 -14.20 1.47 -12.30
C PHE A 128 -15.22 0.88 -11.32
N SER A 129 -15.34 1.47 -10.13
CA SER A 129 -16.41 1.04 -9.21
C SER A 129 -17.76 1.45 -9.79
N PRO A 130 -18.69 0.50 -9.96
CA PRO A 130 -20.04 0.84 -10.38
C PRO A 130 -20.66 1.79 -9.36
N ALA A 131 -21.46 2.75 -9.82
CA ALA A 131 -22.16 3.70 -8.96
C ALA A 131 -23.08 3.01 -7.93
N ALA A 132 -23.41 1.74 -8.16
CA ALA A 132 -24.21 0.88 -7.28
C ALA A 132 -23.37 -0.01 -6.36
N ALA A 133 -22.03 0.11 -6.35
CA ALA A 133 -21.23 -0.66 -5.42
C ALA A 133 -21.61 -0.29 -3.98
N ALA A 134 -21.73 -1.32 -3.13
CA ALA A 134 -22.03 -1.09 -1.71
C ALA A 134 -20.96 -0.14 -1.12
N PRO A 135 -21.39 0.87 -0.34
CA PRO A 135 -20.44 1.78 0.29
C PRO A 135 -19.48 0.97 1.17
N GLU A 136 -18.18 1.18 0.94
CA GLU A 136 -17.18 0.59 1.82
C GLU A 136 -17.19 1.35 3.15
N PRO A 137 -17.24 0.65 4.29
CA PRO A 137 -17.14 1.31 5.58
C PRO A 137 -15.86 2.14 5.65
N GLU A 138 -15.96 3.38 6.17
CA GLU A 138 -14.81 4.25 6.42
C GLU A 138 -14.10 4.77 5.15
N VAL A 139 -14.72 4.63 3.97
CA VAL A 139 -14.26 5.25 2.72
C VAL A 139 -15.34 6.16 2.18
N THR A 140 -15.02 7.43 2.00
CA THR A 140 -15.91 8.43 1.41
C THR A 140 -15.37 8.85 0.05
N LEU A 141 -16.20 8.79 -0.97
CA LEU A 141 -15.87 9.20 -2.32
C LEU A 141 -16.67 10.46 -2.69
N LEU A 142 -15.97 11.54 -3.00
CA LEU A 142 -16.53 12.83 -3.41
C LEU A 142 -16.13 13.12 -4.85
N ARG A 143 -17.08 13.57 -5.66
CA ARG A 143 -16.83 14.02 -7.03
C ARG A 143 -17.14 15.50 -7.12
N SER A 144 -16.21 16.27 -7.64
CA SER A 144 -16.40 17.70 -7.91
C SER A 144 -16.88 17.96 -9.34
N ASP A 145 -17.44 19.13 -9.57
CA ASP A 145 -17.99 19.54 -10.88
C ASP A 145 -16.92 19.60 -11.98
N ASP A 146 -15.66 19.84 -11.63
CA ASP A 146 -14.51 19.80 -12.54
C ASP A 146 -14.00 18.38 -12.86
N GLY A 147 -14.70 17.36 -12.37
CA GLY A 147 -14.38 15.96 -12.58
C GLY A 147 -13.26 15.39 -11.69
N ALA A 148 -12.77 16.15 -10.73
CA ALA A 148 -11.85 15.61 -9.74
C ALA A 148 -12.59 14.63 -8.81
N VAL A 149 -11.87 13.59 -8.35
CA VAL A 149 -12.39 12.62 -7.40
C VAL A 149 -11.52 12.64 -6.16
N THR A 150 -12.16 12.87 -5.02
CA THR A 150 -11.50 12.80 -3.71
C THR A 150 -11.98 11.56 -2.96
N ILE A 151 -11.05 10.80 -2.42
CA ILE A 151 -11.31 9.60 -1.64
C ILE A 151 -10.70 9.79 -0.27
N GLU A 152 -11.55 9.77 0.76
CA GLU A 152 -11.15 9.91 2.15
C GLU A 152 -11.15 8.53 2.82
N HIS A 153 -10.06 8.19 3.47
CA HIS A 153 -9.87 6.95 4.21
C HIS A 153 -9.80 7.24 5.70
N ALA A 154 -10.95 7.25 6.37
CA ALA A 154 -11.02 7.59 7.79
C ALA A 154 -10.15 6.67 8.66
N ARG A 155 -10.10 5.38 8.34
CA ARG A 155 -9.29 4.40 9.09
C ARG A 155 -7.81 4.53 8.86
N CYS A 156 -7.38 4.91 7.66
CA CYS A 156 -5.99 4.96 7.25
C CYS A 156 -5.37 6.35 7.44
N GLY A 157 -6.20 7.35 7.73
CA GLY A 157 -5.75 8.71 8.03
C GLY A 157 -5.14 9.44 6.83
N TYR A 158 -5.58 9.11 5.60
CA TYR A 158 -5.17 9.84 4.42
C TYR A 158 -6.33 10.09 3.44
N THR A 159 -6.13 11.05 2.57
CA THR A 159 -7.05 11.41 1.49
C THR A 159 -6.28 11.38 0.18
N THR A 160 -6.90 10.86 -0.88
CA THR A 160 -6.37 10.94 -2.24
C THR A 160 -7.27 11.82 -3.11
N THR A 161 -6.65 12.72 -3.89
CA THR A 161 -7.37 13.55 -4.88
C THR A 161 -6.84 13.23 -6.26
N TRP A 162 -7.74 12.87 -7.17
CA TRP A 162 -7.49 12.39 -8.52
C TRP A 162 -8.00 13.39 -9.54
N VAL A 163 -7.13 13.85 -10.43
CA VAL A 163 -7.48 14.75 -11.54
C VAL A 163 -7.04 14.09 -12.84
N ALA A 164 -7.99 13.69 -13.67
CA ALA A 164 -7.71 13.17 -15.00
C ALA A 164 -7.30 14.33 -15.92
N PHE A 165 -6.25 14.14 -16.70
CA PHE A 165 -5.83 15.13 -17.69
C PHE A 165 -5.54 14.53 -19.07
N GLU A 166 -5.52 13.22 -19.20
CA GLU A 166 -5.39 12.55 -20.47
C GLU A 166 -6.00 11.14 -20.39
N GLU A 167 -6.90 10.84 -21.29
CA GLU A 167 -7.45 9.50 -21.48
C GLU A 167 -7.46 9.18 -22.98
N THR A 168 -6.83 8.08 -23.36
CA THR A 168 -6.74 7.65 -24.74
C THR A 168 -7.25 6.20 -24.82
N PRO A 169 -8.35 5.94 -25.52
CA PRO A 169 -8.75 4.58 -25.86
C PRO A 169 -7.63 3.93 -26.68
N LEU A 170 -7.25 2.72 -26.34
CA LEU A 170 -6.33 1.96 -27.17
C LEU A 170 -7.12 1.33 -28.30
N ALA A 171 -6.65 1.52 -29.54
CA ALA A 171 -7.21 0.82 -30.67
C ALA A 171 -7.07 -0.69 -30.45
N ALA A 172 -8.15 -1.42 -30.72
CA ALA A 172 -8.08 -2.88 -30.75
C ALA A 172 -6.93 -3.31 -31.69
N PRO A 173 -6.13 -4.32 -31.34
CA PRO A 173 -5.11 -4.82 -32.23
C PRO A 173 -5.77 -5.14 -33.57
N ALA A 174 -5.22 -4.60 -34.66
CA ALA A 174 -5.69 -4.94 -36.00
C ALA A 174 -5.70 -6.48 -36.09
N GLY A 175 -6.87 -7.08 -36.24
CA GLY A 175 -7.00 -8.50 -36.40
C GLY A 175 -6.07 -8.96 -37.55
N PRO A 176 -5.56 -10.21 -37.50
CA PRO A 176 -4.80 -10.74 -38.63
C PRO A 176 -5.65 -10.55 -39.89
N GLY A 177 -5.13 -9.73 -40.82
CA GLY A 177 -5.78 -9.52 -42.10
C GLY A 177 -6.02 -10.90 -42.81
N PRO A 178 -7.00 -10.98 -43.68
CA PRO A 178 -7.35 -12.21 -44.38
C PRO A 178 -6.22 -12.75 -45.25
#